data_14e408b14ad40a33629bd30f095248b5
#
_entry.id   14e408b14ad40a33629bd30f095248b5
#
_cell.length_a   1.000
_cell.length_b   1.000
_cell.length_c   1.000
_cell.angle_alpha   90.00
_cell.angle_beta   90.00
_cell.angle_gamma   90.00
#
_symmetry.space_group_name_H-M   'P 1'
#
loop_
_entity.id
_entity.type
_entity.pdbx_description
1 polymer ?
#
loop_
_entity_poly.entity_id
_entity_poly.type
_entity_poly.pdbx_seq_one_letter_code
_entity_poly.pdbx_strand_id
1 'polypeptide(L)'
;ELPDALELARQAFRAGVDAFIVQDVGIAAEISRTLPEARLHISTQMNIHDKDGLRAVAALGAKRVTLARELSLEEIAELAKLANELGIELEAFGHGALCICYSGQCFMSSLIGGRSANRGRCAQACRLPCTLRNRALRKNLPAPGEHLLSPKDLCTVELLPELIKAGVSSLKIEGRMKSPDYVKNVVG
;
A
#
# COMPACT_ATOMS: atom_id res chain seq x y z
N GLU A 1 -3.75 15.56 17.04
CA GLU A 1 -3.33 14.55 16.03
C GLU A 1 -2.38 15.13 14.98
N LEU A 2 -2.75 16.24 14.23
CA LEU A 2 -1.85 16.81 13.21
C LEU A 2 -0.56 17.40 13.82
N PRO A 3 -0.61 18.22 14.88
CA PRO A 3 0.62 18.70 15.54
C PRO A 3 1.55 17.58 16.01
N ASP A 4 0.99 16.52 16.59
CA ASP A 4 1.77 15.39 17.09
C ASP A 4 2.43 14.61 15.94
N ALA A 5 1.72 14.44 14.81
CA ALA A 5 2.26 13.79 13.63
C ALA A 5 3.43 14.60 13.03
N LEU A 6 3.31 15.93 13.00
CA LEU A 6 4.37 16.80 12.50
C LEU A 6 5.58 16.84 13.45
N GLU A 7 5.36 16.82 14.75
CA GLU A 7 6.46 16.75 15.72
C GLU A 7 7.20 15.43 15.59
N LEU A 8 6.48 14.31 15.46
CA LEU A 8 7.09 13.01 15.18
C LEU A 8 7.88 13.01 13.88
N ALA A 9 7.35 13.64 12.82
CA ALA A 9 8.06 13.78 11.55
C ALA A 9 9.37 14.58 11.71
N ARG A 10 9.33 15.70 12.46
CA ARG A 10 10.54 16.49 12.74
C ARG A 10 11.61 15.69 13.52
N GLN A 11 11.17 14.94 14.54
CA GLN A 11 12.08 14.09 15.32
C GLN A 11 12.70 12.99 14.44
N ALA A 12 11.90 12.32 13.62
CA ALA A 12 12.38 11.30 12.70
C ALA A 12 13.35 11.89 11.66
N PHE A 13 13.05 13.06 11.10
CA PHE A 13 13.92 13.76 10.16
C PHE A 13 15.29 14.09 10.80
N ARG A 14 15.28 14.64 12.02
CA ARG A 14 16.51 14.90 12.79
C ARG A 14 17.30 13.64 13.13
N ALA A 15 16.61 12.52 13.29
CA ALA A 15 17.23 11.21 13.52
C ALA A 15 17.81 10.58 12.23
N GLY A 16 17.62 11.21 11.07
CA GLY A 16 18.24 10.81 9.81
C GLY A 16 17.47 9.77 9.02
N VAL A 17 16.12 9.74 9.12
CA VAL A 17 15.33 8.87 8.22
C VAL A 17 15.44 9.33 6.77
N ASP A 18 15.52 8.39 5.83
CA ASP A 18 15.72 8.67 4.41
C ASP A 18 14.47 9.22 3.73
N ALA A 19 13.28 8.80 4.17
CA ALA A 19 12.00 9.21 3.58
C ALA A 19 10.82 8.97 4.52
N PHE A 20 9.70 9.63 4.23
CA PHE A 20 8.42 9.46 4.93
C PHE A 20 7.41 8.80 4.02
N ILE A 21 6.86 7.67 4.43
CA ILE A 21 5.72 7.04 3.74
C ILE A 21 4.44 7.58 4.36
N VAL A 22 3.65 8.30 3.57
CA VAL A 22 2.45 9.01 4.04
C VAL A 22 1.22 8.58 3.25
N GLN A 23 0.09 8.44 3.95
CA GLN A 23 -1.20 8.10 3.33
C GLN A 23 -2.24 9.22 3.42
N ASP A 24 -2.02 10.19 4.31
CA ASP A 24 -2.95 11.31 4.53
C ASP A 24 -2.47 12.53 3.75
N VAL A 25 -3.36 13.11 2.93
CA VAL A 25 -3.06 14.25 2.05
C VAL A 25 -2.68 15.49 2.86
N GLY A 26 -3.37 15.74 4.00
CA GLY A 26 -3.08 16.88 4.86
C GLY A 26 -1.71 16.78 5.52
N ILE A 27 -1.35 15.58 6.02
CA ILE A 27 -0.02 15.33 6.59
C ILE A 27 1.05 15.45 5.51
N ALA A 28 0.81 14.91 4.29
CA ALA A 28 1.74 15.03 3.17
C ALA A 28 2.02 16.50 2.82
N ALA A 29 0.95 17.31 2.69
CA ALA A 29 1.07 18.73 2.41
C ALA A 29 1.85 19.49 3.50
N GLU A 30 1.57 19.21 4.77
CA GLU A 30 2.26 19.86 5.88
C GLU A 30 3.73 19.42 6.03
N ILE A 31 4.07 18.15 5.80
CA ILE A 31 5.46 17.70 5.75
C ILE A 31 6.19 18.43 4.61
N SER A 32 5.63 18.45 3.41
CA SER A 32 6.23 19.12 2.25
C SER A 32 6.47 20.61 2.53
N ARG A 33 5.53 21.28 3.22
CA ARG A 33 5.64 22.70 3.56
C ARG A 33 6.65 22.98 4.68
N THR A 34 6.71 22.12 5.71
CA THR A 34 7.49 22.38 6.95
C THR A 34 8.86 21.70 6.96
N LEU A 35 9.07 20.70 6.14
CA LEU A 35 10.30 19.93 5.98
C LEU A 35 10.61 19.74 4.48
N PRO A 36 10.91 20.80 3.73
CA PRO A 36 11.05 20.75 2.26
C PRO A 36 12.17 19.84 1.77
N GLU A 37 13.15 19.53 2.61
CA GLU A 37 14.24 18.61 2.30
C GLU A 37 13.86 17.13 2.51
N ALA A 38 12.73 16.86 3.20
CA ALA A 38 12.29 15.50 3.47
C ALA A 38 11.76 14.83 2.19
N ARG A 39 12.21 13.61 1.94
CA ARG A 39 11.70 12.82 0.81
C ARG A 39 10.32 12.26 1.15
N LEU A 40 9.31 12.65 0.37
CA LEU A 40 7.93 12.21 0.55
C LEU A 40 7.65 11.01 -0.36
N HIS A 41 7.29 9.88 0.22
CA HIS A 41 6.82 8.69 -0.46
C HIS A 41 5.32 8.49 -0.18
N ILE A 42 4.56 8.28 -1.23
CA ILE A 42 3.09 8.11 -1.14
C ILE A 42 2.78 6.64 -0.93
N SER A 43 2.02 6.37 0.13
CA SER A 43 1.55 5.01 0.44
C SER A 43 0.51 4.52 -0.57
N THR A 44 0.45 3.22 -0.82
CA THR A 44 -0.65 2.56 -1.55
C THR A 44 -2.02 2.83 -0.93
N GLN A 45 -2.07 3.23 0.34
CA GLN A 45 -3.31 3.62 1.03
C GLN A 45 -3.91 4.92 0.48
N MET A 46 -3.16 5.73 -0.25
CA MET A 46 -3.65 6.91 -0.95
C MET A 46 -4.32 6.56 -2.28
N ASN A 47 -4.25 5.29 -2.68
CA ASN A 47 -4.94 4.70 -3.84
C ASN A 47 -4.63 5.39 -5.18
N ILE A 48 -3.36 5.67 -5.44
CA ILE A 48 -2.96 6.28 -6.71
C ILE A 48 -3.00 5.22 -7.82
N HIS A 49 -3.90 5.41 -8.77
CA HIS A 49 -4.18 4.46 -9.86
C HIS A 49 -4.41 5.12 -11.22
N ASP A 50 -4.34 6.46 -11.28
CA ASP A 50 -4.52 7.21 -12.52
C ASP A 50 -3.57 8.42 -12.63
N LYS A 51 -3.59 9.07 -13.79
CA LYS A 51 -2.73 10.21 -14.09
C LYS A 51 -3.05 11.44 -13.25
N ASP A 52 -4.29 11.64 -12.87
CA ASP A 52 -4.69 12.82 -12.09
C ASP A 52 -4.29 12.66 -10.62
N GLY A 53 -4.44 11.47 -10.05
CA GLY A 53 -3.88 11.13 -8.75
C GLY A 53 -2.34 11.31 -8.72
N LEU A 54 -1.65 10.88 -9.77
CA LEU A 54 -0.20 11.06 -9.87
C LEU A 54 0.20 12.54 -9.94
N ARG A 55 -0.52 13.38 -10.72
CA ARG A 55 -0.31 14.83 -10.75
C ARG A 55 -0.58 15.49 -9.39
N ALA A 56 -1.65 15.06 -8.72
CA ALA A 56 -2.00 15.61 -7.42
C ALA A 56 -0.90 15.38 -6.38
N VAL A 57 -0.33 14.17 -6.32
CA VAL A 57 0.77 13.88 -5.37
C VAL A 57 2.11 14.48 -5.81
N ALA A 58 2.33 14.66 -7.11
CA ALA A 58 3.47 15.44 -7.62
C ALA A 58 3.44 16.88 -7.09
N ALA A 59 2.27 17.52 -7.11
CA ALA A 59 2.07 18.87 -6.57
C ALA A 59 2.34 18.94 -5.05
N LEU A 60 2.21 17.81 -4.33
CA LEU A 60 2.60 17.69 -2.92
C LEU A 60 4.11 17.45 -2.72
N GLY A 61 4.90 17.35 -3.79
CA GLY A 61 6.33 17.11 -3.73
C GLY A 61 6.73 15.64 -3.58
N ALA A 62 5.85 14.71 -3.90
CA ALA A 62 6.14 13.28 -3.86
C ALA A 62 7.35 12.90 -4.70
N LYS A 63 8.23 12.05 -4.15
CA LYS A 63 9.41 11.49 -4.84
C LYS A 63 9.21 10.04 -5.26
N ARG A 64 8.35 9.30 -4.56
CA ARG A 64 7.97 7.92 -4.88
C ARG A 64 6.49 7.71 -4.60
N VAL A 65 5.86 6.90 -5.43
CA VAL A 65 4.46 6.48 -5.26
C VAL A 65 4.38 4.97 -5.25
N THR A 66 3.89 4.40 -4.14
CA THR A 66 3.47 3.00 -4.13
C THR A 66 2.10 2.92 -4.78
N LEU A 67 2.04 2.36 -5.98
CA LEU A 67 0.83 2.26 -6.79
C LEU A 67 -0.28 1.45 -6.11
N ALA A 68 -1.50 1.70 -6.51
CA ALA A 68 -2.63 0.83 -6.20
C ALA A 68 -2.39 -0.57 -6.78
N ARG A 69 -2.84 -1.61 -6.06
CA ARG A 69 -2.56 -3.02 -6.40
C ARG A 69 -3.45 -3.57 -7.51
N GLU A 70 -4.40 -2.79 -7.94
CA GLU A 70 -5.42 -3.13 -8.94
C GLU A 70 -4.96 -2.89 -10.37
N LEU A 71 -3.82 -2.22 -10.55
CA LEU A 71 -3.29 -1.85 -11.86
C LEU A 71 -2.70 -3.05 -12.61
N SER A 72 -3.01 -3.13 -13.90
CA SER A 72 -2.33 -4.01 -14.85
C SER A 72 -0.95 -3.48 -15.25
N LEU A 73 -0.13 -4.32 -15.88
CA LEU A 73 1.19 -3.93 -16.40
C LEU A 73 1.08 -2.81 -17.44
N GLU A 74 0.04 -2.84 -18.29
CA GLU A 74 -0.22 -1.83 -19.29
C GLU A 74 -0.57 -0.48 -18.67
N GLU A 75 -1.41 -0.47 -17.64
CA GLU A 75 -1.77 0.74 -16.90
C GLU A 75 -0.55 1.32 -16.16
N ILE A 76 0.28 0.47 -15.56
CA ILE A 76 1.54 0.88 -14.93
C ILE A 76 2.46 1.53 -15.95
N ALA A 77 2.62 0.93 -17.14
CA ALA A 77 3.47 1.47 -18.22
C ALA A 77 2.96 2.84 -18.72
N GLU A 78 1.65 3.04 -18.77
CA GLU A 78 1.08 4.35 -19.11
C GLU A 78 1.30 5.40 -18.01
N LEU A 79 1.20 5.02 -16.75
CA LEU A 79 1.50 5.92 -15.63
C LEU A 79 3.00 6.26 -15.55
N ALA A 80 3.88 5.30 -15.88
CA ALA A 80 5.32 5.48 -15.83
C ALA A 80 5.81 6.58 -16.77
N LYS A 81 5.16 6.79 -17.92
CA LYS A 81 5.48 7.88 -18.84
C LYS A 81 5.34 9.23 -18.14
N LEU A 82 4.18 9.46 -17.49
CA LEU A 82 3.93 10.68 -16.72
C LEU A 82 4.80 10.77 -15.46
N ALA A 83 5.04 9.65 -14.76
CA ALA A 83 5.89 9.62 -13.59
C ALA A 83 7.32 10.08 -13.91
N ASN A 84 7.87 9.64 -15.04
CA ASN A 84 9.19 10.08 -15.53
C ASN A 84 9.22 11.59 -15.83
N GLU A 85 8.17 12.13 -16.46
CA GLU A 85 8.05 13.57 -16.71
C GLU A 85 8.00 14.39 -15.40
N LEU A 86 7.36 13.84 -14.37
CA LEU A 86 7.20 14.47 -13.06
C LEU A 86 8.38 14.19 -12.10
N GLY A 87 9.33 13.35 -12.48
CA GLY A 87 10.47 12.95 -11.63
C GLY A 87 10.04 12.11 -10.42
N ILE A 88 9.01 11.27 -10.57
CA ILE A 88 8.47 10.39 -9.53
C ILE A 88 8.88 8.95 -9.81
N GLU A 89 9.41 8.27 -8.79
CA GLU A 89 9.67 6.83 -8.81
C GLU A 89 8.36 6.06 -8.58
N LEU A 90 8.12 5.00 -9.36
CA LEU A 90 7.00 4.10 -9.15
C LEU A 90 7.43 2.86 -8.36
N GLU A 91 6.69 2.58 -7.30
CA GLU A 91 6.82 1.36 -6.49
C GLU A 91 5.59 0.47 -6.67
N ALA A 92 5.80 -0.83 -6.92
CA ALA A 92 4.74 -1.84 -7.00
C ALA A 92 4.99 -2.99 -6.01
N PHE A 93 3.92 -3.67 -5.58
CA PHE A 93 4.08 -4.89 -4.78
C PHE A 93 4.63 -6.02 -5.66
N GLY A 94 5.74 -6.60 -5.23
CA GLY A 94 6.40 -7.72 -5.90
C GLY A 94 6.17 -9.06 -5.24
N HIS A 95 6.00 -9.10 -3.91
CA HIS A 95 5.83 -10.35 -3.18
C HIS A 95 5.14 -10.14 -1.82
N GLY A 96 4.49 -11.20 -1.34
CA GLY A 96 3.99 -11.29 0.03
C GLY A 96 2.48 -11.21 0.18
N ALA A 97 2.02 -10.85 1.37
CA ALA A 97 0.61 -10.90 1.73
C ALA A 97 -0.25 -9.93 0.90
N LEU A 98 -1.15 -10.48 0.08
CA LEU A 98 -2.08 -9.70 -0.72
C LEU A 98 -3.32 -9.33 0.10
N CYS A 99 -3.81 -8.10 -0.02
CA CYS A 99 -5.04 -7.66 0.61
C CYS A 99 -6.26 -8.00 -0.26
N ILE A 100 -7.36 -8.47 0.36
CA ILE A 100 -8.62 -8.75 -0.34
C ILE A 100 -9.35 -7.48 -0.79
N CYS A 101 -9.09 -6.35 -0.14
CA CYS A 101 -9.80 -5.11 -0.38
C CYS A 101 -9.05 -4.21 -1.36
N TYR A 102 -9.78 -3.31 -2.02
CA TYR A 102 -9.18 -2.24 -2.80
C TYR A 102 -8.20 -1.40 -1.97
N SER A 103 -7.16 -0.91 -2.63
CA SER A 103 -6.12 -0.09 -2.01
C SER A 103 -6.73 1.14 -1.33
N GLY A 104 -6.42 1.34 -0.04
CA GLY A 104 -6.93 2.47 0.74
C GLY A 104 -8.43 2.45 1.10
N GLN A 105 -9.20 1.42 0.73
CA GLN A 105 -10.66 1.40 0.86
C GLN A 105 -11.18 0.35 1.87
N CYS A 106 -10.33 -0.15 2.76
CA CYS A 106 -10.74 -1.18 3.70
C CYS A 106 -11.28 -0.62 5.01
N PHE A 107 -12.55 -0.92 5.31
CA PHE A 107 -13.21 -0.56 6.56
C PHE A 107 -13.48 -1.75 7.50
N MET A 108 -13.08 -2.97 7.12
CA MET A 108 -13.37 -4.20 7.88
C MET A 108 -12.87 -4.13 9.32
N SER A 109 -11.62 -3.72 9.52
CA SER A 109 -11.03 -3.58 10.87
C SER A 109 -11.73 -2.51 11.71
N SER A 110 -12.25 -1.45 11.09
CA SER A 110 -13.00 -0.40 11.78
C SER A 110 -14.37 -0.89 12.24
N LEU A 111 -15.07 -1.63 11.38
CA LEU A 111 -16.40 -2.17 11.67
C LEU A 111 -16.36 -3.29 12.73
N ILE A 112 -15.33 -4.14 12.72
CA ILE A 112 -15.24 -5.29 13.62
C ILE A 112 -14.62 -4.90 14.97
N GLY A 113 -13.61 -4.03 14.98
CA GLY A 113 -12.83 -3.76 16.19
C GLY A 113 -12.39 -2.30 16.37
N GLY A 114 -13.01 -1.32 15.72
CA GLY A 114 -12.71 0.11 15.87
C GLY A 114 -11.28 0.49 15.43
N ARG A 115 -10.58 -0.36 14.66
CA ARG A 115 -9.20 -0.14 14.22
C ARG A 115 -9.14 0.29 12.76
N SER A 116 -8.55 1.43 12.46
CA SER A 116 -8.41 1.90 11.08
C SER A 116 -7.27 1.18 10.36
N ALA A 117 -7.62 0.33 9.39
CA ALA A 117 -6.65 -0.33 8.52
C ALA A 117 -5.85 0.69 7.68
N ASN A 118 -6.51 1.75 7.21
CA ASN A 118 -5.90 2.81 6.41
C ASN A 118 -4.88 3.65 7.22
N ARG A 119 -4.98 3.63 8.55
CA ARG A 119 -3.99 4.24 9.47
C ARG A 119 -2.94 3.24 9.97
N GLY A 120 -2.67 2.17 9.24
CA GLY A 120 -1.67 1.16 9.60
C GLY A 120 -2.08 0.19 10.72
N ARG A 121 -3.33 0.23 11.20
CA ARG A 121 -3.83 -0.57 12.35
C ARG A 121 -4.71 -1.73 11.91
N CYS A 122 -4.43 -2.32 10.74
CA CYS A 122 -5.17 -3.47 10.22
C CYS A 122 -5.13 -4.64 11.21
N ALA A 123 -6.30 -5.17 11.58
CA ALA A 123 -6.43 -6.36 12.43
C ALA A 123 -6.39 -7.68 11.66
N GLN A 124 -6.27 -7.62 10.32
CA GLN A 124 -6.27 -8.78 9.42
C GLN A 124 -7.51 -9.69 9.60
N ALA A 125 -8.67 -9.12 9.88
CA ALA A 125 -9.92 -9.87 10.07
C ALA A 125 -10.30 -10.74 8.86
N CYS A 126 -9.86 -10.37 7.64
CA CYS A 126 -10.03 -11.18 6.43
C CYS A 126 -9.22 -12.49 6.43
N ARG A 127 -8.24 -12.64 7.36
CA ARG A 127 -7.42 -13.85 7.50
C ARG A 127 -8.00 -14.84 8.51
N LEU A 128 -9.09 -14.48 9.19
CA LEU A 128 -9.75 -15.36 10.16
C LEU A 128 -10.68 -16.37 9.46
N PRO A 129 -10.90 -17.54 10.07
CA PRO A 129 -11.92 -18.46 9.61
C PRO A 129 -13.30 -17.79 9.59
N CYS A 130 -14.09 -18.07 8.57
CA CYS A 130 -15.45 -17.56 8.47
C CYS A 130 -16.39 -18.61 7.85
N THR A 131 -17.68 -18.50 8.21
CA THR A 131 -18.72 -19.40 7.73
C THR A 131 -19.67 -18.67 6.78
N LEU A 132 -19.88 -19.20 5.60
CA LEU A 132 -20.87 -18.70 4.66
C LEU A 132 -22.27 -19.13 5.11
N ARG A 133 -23.14 -18.15 5.43
CA ARG A 133 -24.48 -18.40 5.90
C ARG A 133 -25.54 -17.75 5.00
N ASN A 134 -26.49 -18.54 4.57
CA ASN A 134 -27.70 -18.01 3.93
C ASN A 134 -28.67 -17.54 5.02
N ARG A 135 -28.93 -16.24 5.09
CA ARG A 135 -29.82 -15.64 6.11
C ARG A 135 -31.29 -16.04 5.91
N ALA A 136 -31.77 -16.09 4.67
CA ALA A 136 -33.15 -16.45 4.36
C ALA A 136 -33.47 -17.91 4.71
N LEU A 137 -32.55 -18.82 4.39
CA LEU A 137 -32.70 -20.25 4.70
C LEU A 137 -32.21 -20.61 6.11
N ARG A 138 -31.64 -19.66 6.86
CA ARG A 138 -31.07 -19.84 8.22
C ARG A 138 -30.08 -21.00 8.34
N LYS A 139 -29.40 -21.37 7.26
CA LYS A 139 -28.44 -22.49 7.25
C LYS A 139 -27.09 -22.09 6.69
N ASN A 140 -26.05 -22.81 7.11
CA ASN A 140 -24.71 -22.67 6.53
C ASN A 140 -24.69 -23.27 5.13
N LEU A 141 -23.98 -22.65 4.23
CA LEU A 141 -23.74 -23.14 2.88
C LEU A 141 -22.38 -23.87 2.81
N PRO A 142 -22.25 -24.84 1.91
CA PRO A 142 -20.95 -25.42 1.59
C PRO A 142 -19.98 -24.34 1.15
N ALA A 143 -18.73 -24.45 1.59
CA ALA A 143 -17.66 -23.54 1.22
C ALA A 143 -16.38 -24.33 0.93
N PRO A 144 -15.51 -23.86 0.02
CA PRO A 144 -14.27 -24.57 -0.35
C PRO A 144 -13.21 -24.61 0.77
N GLY A 145 -13.44 -23.92 1.89
CA GLY A 145 -12.55 -23.87 3.04
C GLY A 145 -13.06 -22.90 4.09
N GLU A 146 -12.29 -22.72 5.16
CA GLU A 146 -12.63 -21.86 6.29
C GLU A 146 -12.20 -20.40 6.09
N HIS A 147 -11.12 -20.15 5.32
CA HIS A 147 -10.52 -18.84 5.12
C HIS A 147 -11.00 -18.17 3.82
N LEU A 148 -12.30 -17.97 3.67
CA LEU A 148 -12.94 -17.57 2.41
C LEU A 148 -12.49 -16.19 1.89
N LEU A 149 -12.04 -15.29 2.76
CA LEU A 149 -11.61 -13.94 2.42
C LEU A 149 -10.07 -13.80 2.38
N SER A 150 -9.33 -14.88 2.63
CA SER A 150 -7.87 -14.85 2.66
C SER A 150 -7.30 -15.18 1.28
N PRO A 151 -6.81 -14.20 0.50
CA PRO A 151 -6.14 -14.51 -0.75
C PRO A 151 -4.80 -15.20 -0.48
N LYS A 152 -4.29 -15.89 -1.51
CA LYS A 152 -2.92 -16.39 -1.52
C LYS A 152 -1.92 -15.22 -1.51
N ASP A 153 -0.70 -15.47 -1.09
CA ASP A 153 0.37 -14.49 -1.21
C ASP A 153 0.66 -14.19 -2.69
N LEU A 154 0.98 -12.94 -2.96
CA LEU A 154 1.47 -12.49 -4.26
C LEU A 154 2.88 -13.06 -4.48
N CYS A 155 3.16 -13.51 -5.68
CA CYS A 155 4.49 -13.86 -6.15
C CYS A 155 4.63 -13.41 -7.60
N THR A 156 5.45 -12.39 -7.83
CA THR A 156 5.67 -11.83 -9.17
C THR A 156 7.09 -12.05 -9.67
N VAL A 157 7.81 -13.03 -9.13
CA VAL A 157 9.22 -13.26 -9.51
C VAL A 157 9.39 -13.47 -11.02
N GLU A 158 8.46 -14.17 -11.65
CA GLU A 158 8.46 -14.40 -13.10
C GLU A 158 8.08 -13.17 -13.92
N LEU A 159 7.42 -12.18 -13.29
CA LEU A 159 6.97 -10.93 -13.91
C LEU A 159 7.93 -9.76 -13.63
N LEU A 160 9.06 -9.99 -12.95
CA LEU A 160 10.00 -8.91 -12.63
C LEU A 160 10.53 -8.19 -13.87
N PRO A 161 10.91 -8.89 -14.96
CA PRO A 161 11.36 -8.20 -16.18
C PRO A 161 10.29 -7.29 -16.76
N GLU A 162 9.03 -7.73 -16.76
CA GLU A 162 7.89 -6.96 -17.26
C GLU A 162 7.57 -5.76 -16.37
N LEU A 163 7.64 -5.90 -15.05
CA LEU A 163 7.48 -4.80 -14.11
C LEU A 163 8.55 -3.72 -14.30
N ILE A 164 9.81 -4.13 -14.45
CA ILE A 164 10.93 -3.22 -14.72
C ILE A 164 10.72 -2.51 -16.08
N LYS A 165 10.35 -3.27 -17.11
CA LYS A 165 10.04 -2.73 -18.44
C LYS A 165 8.86 -1.77 -18.44
N ALA A 166 7.85 -2.02 -17.59
CA ALA A 166 6.72 -1.14 -17.38
C ALA A 166 7.08 0.16 -16.64
N GLY A 167 8.32 0.30 -16.11
CA GLY A 167 8.81 1.51 -15.46
C GLY A 167 8.75 1.48 -13.94
N VAL A 168 8.54 0.31 -13.32
CA VAL A 168 8.65 0.14 -11.87
C VAL A 168 10.14 0.20 -11.48
N SER A 169 10.48 1.11 -10.58
CA SER A 169 11.86 1.31 -10.08
C SER A 169 12.07 0.80 -8.64
N SER A 170 10.99 0.45 -7.94
CA SER A 170 11.03 -0.07 -6.58
C SER A 170 10.02 -1.21 -6.41
N LEU A 171 10.45 -2.30 -5.77
CA LEU A 171 9.59 -3.43 -5.44
C LEU A 171 9.33 -3.47 -3.94
N LYS A 172 8.05 -3.57 -3.59
CA LYS A 172 7.61 -3.69 -2.20
C LYS A 172 7.31 -5.13 -1.84
N ILE A 173 7.93 -5.60 -0.77
CA ILE A 173 7.68 -6.93 -0.21
C ILE A 173 6.83 -6.78 1.06
N GLU A 174 5.64 -7.36 1.08
CA GLU A 174 4.78 -7.35 2.26
C GLU A 174 5.11 -8.54 3.16
N GLY A 175 5.97 -8.29 4.13
CA GLY A 175 6.50 -9.32 5.04
C GLY A 175 6.39 -9.00 6.53
N ARG A 176 5.70 -7.92 6.92
CA ARG A 176 5.64 -7.45 8.33
C ARG A 176 5.17 -8.52 9.33
N MET A 177 4.25 -9.40 8.92
CA MET A 177 3.74 -10.50 9.74
C MET A 177 4.37 -11.86 9.41
N LYS A 178 5.43 -11.87 8.63
CA LYS A 178 6.19 -13.06 8.24
C LYS A 178 7.45 -13.21 9.10
N SER A 179 8.02 -14.42 9.13
CA SER A 179 9.28 -14.65 9.82
C SER A 179 10.47 -13.97 9.12
N PRO A 180 11.59 -13.71 9.83
CA PRO A 180 12.81 -13.22 9.20
C PRO A 180 13.32 -14.15 8.08
N ASP A 181 13.20 -15.47 8.24
CA ASP A 181 13.60 -16.45 7.21
C ASP A 181 12.76 -16.32 5.94
N TYR A 182 11.46 -16.02 6.06
CA TYR A 182 10.62 -15.73 4.90
C TYR A 182 11.18 -14.53 4.11
N VAL A 183 11.46 -13.43 4.80
CA VAL A 183 12.00 -12.22 4.14
C VAL A 183 13.36 -12.49 3.51
N LYS A 184 14.24 -13.18 4.22
CA LYS A 184 15.56 -13.58 3.70
C LYS A 184 15.45 -14.39 2.41
N ASN A 185 14.55 -15.38 2.36
CA ASN A 185 14.39 -16.24 1.19
C ASN A 185 13.73 -15.53 -0.01
N VAL A 186 12.93 -14.48 0.26
CA VAL A 186 12.24 -13.72 -0.80
C VAL A 186 13.17 -12.67 -1.41
N VAL A 187 14.09 -12.12 -0.62
CA VAL A 187 14.99 -11.02 -1.05
C VAL A 187 16.33 -11.54 -1.57
N GLY A 188 16.80 -12.70 -1.06
CA GLY A 188 18.06 -13.33 -1.45
C GLY A 188 17.92 -14.26 -2.60
#